data_fad714a37f461243c8f480623efb1386
#
_entry.id   fad714a37f461243c8f480623efb1386
#
_cell.length_a   1.000
_cell.length_b   1.000
_cell.length_c   1.000
_cell.angle_alpha   90.00
_cell.angle_beta   90.00
_cell.angle_gamma   90.00
#
_symmetry.space_group_name_H-M   'P 1'
#
loop_
_entity.id
_entity.type
_entity.pdbx_description
1 polymer ?
#
loop_
_entity_poly.entity_id
_entity_poly.type
_entity_poly.pdbx_seq_one_letter_code
_entity_poly.pdbx_strand_id
1 'polypeptide(L)'
;MNNNNRAVWPRIQFDFSDCNVLVTGGSSGIGAGIASAFAAAGARVTITGTRAAATDYDELPAAVEYAQLRLDNAADIEQLAQRFSRLDVLVNNAGGVQMPEDFAQAVQINLVAVQQLSAALHPALRASEFPGGASVINLASMMSLFGSAYFPGYSSAKGGLLLLTKSLATLWAQDGIRVNAVAAGSIVTPMTRRFADDPVLHEAVCRRTPMGRWGEPMDIAGAVLMLCSPAAAFVTGQTLAADGGYSITDS
;
A
#
# COMPACT_ATOMS: atom_id res chain seq x y z
N MET A 1 18.47 18.00 -20.44
CA MET A 1 17.69 18.85 -19.50
C MET A 1 16.83 17.91 -18.68
N ASN A 2 17.22 17.65 -17.42
CA ASN A 2 16.59 16.68 -16.56
C ASN A 2 15.17 17.10 -16.16
N ASN A 3 14.19 16.36 -16.63
CA ASN A 3 12.75 16.57 -16.38
C ASN A 3 12.28 15.97 -15.03
N ASN A 4 13.16 15.88 -14.03
CA ASN A 4 12.88 15.25 -12.74
C ASN A 4 12.19 16.16 -11.71
N ASN A 5 11.67 17.33 -12.11
CA ASN A 5 10.99 18.27 -11.22
C ASN A 5 9.52 18.52 -11.64
N ARG A 6 8.83 17.50 -12.18
CA ARG A 6 7.39 17.60 -12.26
C ARG A 6 6.84 17.36 -10.86
N ALA A 7 6.30 18.41 -10.25
CA ALA A 7 5.44 18.25 -9.09
C ALA A 7 4.41 17.16 -9.42
N VAL A 8 4.35 16.11 -8.59
CA VAL A 8 3.54 14.92 -8.82
C VAL A 8 2.08 15.28 -9.08
N TRP A 9 1.59 16.32 -8.37
CA TRP A 9 0.29 16.96 -8.57
C TRP A 9 0.46 18.48 -8.54
N PRO A 10 0.59 19.15 -9.68
CA PRO A 10 1.00 20.57 -9.76
C PRO A 10 0.04 21.57 -9.11
N ARG A 11 -1.17 21.14 -8.74
CA ARG A 11 -2.18 21.98 -8.07
C ARG A 11 -2.57 21.49 -6.68
N ILE A 12 -1.98 20.38 -6.20
CA ILE A 12 -2.19 19.84 -4.86
C ILE A 12 -0.82 19.74 -4.23
N GLN A 13 -0.65 20.36 -3.08
CA GLN A 13 0.56 20.22 -2.29
C GLN A 13 0.25 19.44 -1.02
N PHE A 14 0.90 18.30 -0.87
CA PHE A 14 0.95 17.57 0.38
C PHE A 14 2.23 17.96 1.11
N ASP A 15 2.13 18.18 2.42
CA ASP A 15 3.25 18.41 3.30
C ASP A 15 3.28 17.32 4.37
N PHE A 16 4.31 16.46 4.29
CA PHE A 16 4.61 15.41 5.24
C PHE A 16 5.98 15.62 5.89
N SER A 17 6.43 16.89 5.98
CA SER A 17 7.64 17.25 6.70
C SER A 17 7.56 16.71 8.14
N ASP A 18 8.69 16.18 8.64
CA ASP A 18 8.80 15.54 9.96
C ASP A 18 7.93 14.28 10.20
N CYS A 19 7.30 13.76 9.15
CA CYS A 19 6.52 12.52 9.19
C CYS A 19 7.43 11.31 8.95
N ASN A 20 7.36 10.31 9.83
CA ASN A 20 8.01 9.01 9.67
C ASN A 20 7.05 8.04 8.98
N VAL A 21 7.42 7.55 7.82
CA VAL A 21 6.58 6.70 6.96
C VAL A 21 7.25 5.35 6.75
N LEU A 22 6.52 4.27 6.96
CA LEU A 22 6.94 2.92 6.58
C LEU A 22 6.05 2.42 5.43
N VAL A 23 6.67 2.08 4.29
CA VAL A 23 5.98 1.46 3.15
C VAL A 23 6.51 0.05 2.94
N THR A 24 5.71 -0.97 3.26
CA THR A 24 6.11 -2.36 3.01
C THR A 24 6.04 -2.68 1.53
N GLY A 25 7.03 -3.44 1.01
CA GLY A 25 7.13 -3.74 -0.42
C GLY A 25 7.37 -2.49 -1.28
N GLY A 26 8.06 -1.48 -0.72
CA GLY A 26 8.34 -0.21 -1.38
C GLY A 26 9.45 -0.25 -2.43
N SER A 27 10.03 -1.41 -2.71
CA SER A 27 11.12 -1.56 -3.67
C SER A 27 10.67 -1.55 -5.14
N SER A 28 9.37 -1.69 -5.42
CA SER A 28 8.85 -1.68 -6.81
C SER A 28 7.35 -1.38 -6.87
N GLY A 29 6.84 -1.16 -8.07
CA GLY A 29 5.41 -1.07 -8.37
C GLY A 29 4.67 -0.01 -7.56
N ILE A 30 3.49 -0.36 -7.01
CA ILE A 30 2.64 0.55 -6.24
C ILE A 30 3.38 1.09 -5.02
N GLY A 31 4.08 0.21 -4.28
CA GLY A 31 4.83 0.62 -3.08
C GLY A 31 5.93 1.64 -3.39
N ALA A 32 6.66 1.48 -4.48
CA ALA A 32 7.68 2.43 -4.91
C ALA A 32 7.07 3.80 -5.29
N GLY A 33 5.92 3.79 -5.98
CA GLY A 33 5.19 5.02 -6.29
C GLY A 33 4.73 5.76 -5.03
N ILE A 34 4.19 5.03 -4.05
CA ILE A 34 3.77 5.60 -2.76
C ILE A 34 4.98 6.16 -2.00
N ALA A 35 6.07 5.40 -1.91
CA ALA A 35 7.29 5.84 -1.23
C ALA A 35 7.87 7.12 -1.85
N SER A 36 7.97 7.16 -3.20
CA SER A 36 8.42 8.34 -3.93
C SER A 36 7.53 9.55 -3.68
N ALA A 37 6.21 9.36 -3.61
CA ALA A 37 5.28 10.46 -3.37
C ALA A 37 5.40 11.03 -1.96
N PHE A 38 5.56 10.18 -0.92
CA PHE A 38 5.83 10.64 0.45
C PHE A 38 7.18 11.35 0.56
N ALA A 39 8.24 10.80 -0.05
CA ALA A 39 9.55 11.45 -0.06
C ALA A 39 9.51 12.82 -0.74
N ALA A 40 8.81 12.93 -1.87
CA ALA A 40 8.59 14.21 -2.56
C ALA A 40 7.78 15.21 -1.73
N ALA A 41 6.93 14.72 -0.81
CA ALA A 41 6.16 15.53 0.14
C ALA A 41 6.93 15.84 1.45
N GLY A 42 8.23 15.51 1.54
CA GLY A 42 9.12 15.86 2.65
C GLY A 42 9.18 14.84 3.79
N ALA A 43 8.55 13.67 3.65
CA ALA A 43 8.57 12.63 4.68
C ALA A 43 9.93 11.92 4.78
N ARG A 44 10.25 11.40 5.97
CA ARG A 44 11.29 10.39 6.18
C ARG A 44 10.71 9.02 5.90
N VAL A 45 11.10 8.43 4.77
CA VAL A 45 10.48 7.19 4.27
C VAL A 45 11.42 6.01 4.46
N THR A 46 10.95 4.98 5.16
CA THR A 46 11.55 3.65 5.17
C THR A 46 10.73 2.74 4.27
N ILE A 47 11.40 2.04 3.36
CA ILE A 47 10.78 1.01 2.53
C ILE A 47 11.26 -0.37 2.94
N THR A 48 10.46 -1.40 2.63
CA THR A 48 10.93 -2.77 2.79
C THR A 48 10.91 -3.54 1.48
N GLY A 49 11.74 -4.59 1.45
CA GLY A 49 11.79 -5.59 0.40
C GLY A 49 12.33 -6.91 0.95
N THR A 50 12.34 -7.96 0.14
CA THR A 50 12.76 -9.31 0.57
C THR A 50 14.26 -9.55 0.48
N ARG A 51 15.00 -8.76 -0.31
CA ARG A 51 16.45 -8.91 -0.48
C ARG A 51 17.20 -8.41 0.76
N ALA A 52 18.43 -8.91 0.96
CA ALA A 52 19.19 -8.63 2.17
C ALA A 52 19.60 -7.15 2.28
N ALA A 53 19.96 -6.51 1.17
CA ALA A 53 20.43 -5.14 1.15
C ALA A 53 19.79 -4.30 0.03
N ALA A 54 19.82 -2.98 0.18
CA ALA A 54 19.38 -2.03 -0.84
C ALA A 54 20.15 -2.19 -2.15
N THR A 55 21.44 -2.49 -2.05
CA THR A 55 22.34 -2.71 -3.20
C THR A 55 22.00 -3.93 -4.05
N ASP A 56 21.12 -4.79 -3.55
CA ASP A 56 20.66 -5.97 -4.30
C ASP A 56 19.55 -5.63 -5.30
N TYR A 57 19.06 -4.39 -5.31
CA TYR A 57 18.07 -3.87 -6.27
C TYR A 57 18.75 -2.97 -7.30
N ASP A 58 18.33 -3.11 -8.57
CA ASP A 58 18.86 -2.29 -9.66
C ASP A 58 18.47 -0.81 -9.49
N GLU A 59 17.27 -0.56 -8.96
CA GLU A 59 16.73 0.78 -8.71
C GLU A 59 15.79 0.76 -7.50
N LEU A 60 15.95 1.73 -6.63
CA LEU A 60 15.04 2.03 -5.52
C LEU A 60 14.57 3.48 -5.61
N PRO A 61 13.42 3.83 -4.99
CA PRO A 61 13.02 5.23 -4.85
C PRO A 61 14.15 6.08 -4.24
N ALA A 62 14.30 7.31 -4.72
CA ALA A 62 15.28 8.24 -4.18
C ALA A 62 14.89 8.69 -2.76
N ALA A 63 15.89 9.02 -1.94
CA ALA A 63 15.72 9.59 -0.60
C ALA A 63 14.89 8.70 0.36
N VAL A 64 15.08 7.38 0.28
CA VAL A 64 14.44 6.42 1.19
C VAL A 64 15.47 5.59 1.94
N GLU A 65 15.12 5.14 3.14
CA GLU A 65 15.84 4.11 3.87
C GLU A 65 15.31 2.73 3.49
N TYR A 66 16.17 1.71 3.53
CA TYR A 66 15.80 0.33 3.24
C TYR A 66 15.88 -0.55 4.49
N ALA A 67 14.93 -1.48 4.61
CA ALA A 67 14.97 -2.57 5.57
C ALA A 67 14.51 -3.88 4.91
N GLN A 68 15.16 -4.99 5.24
CA GLN A 68 14.66 -6.31 4.83
C GLN A 68 13.39 -6.65 5.62
N LEU A 69 12.40 -7.22 4.92
CA LEU A 69 11.20 -7.80 5.54
C LEU A 69 10.70 -8.97 4.70
N ARG A 70 10.61 -10.13 5.33
CA ARG A 70 9.90 -11.30 4.82
C ARG A 70 8.66 -11.50 5.68
N LEU A 71 7.49 -11.35 5.10
CA LEU A 71 6.21 -11.39 5.82
C LEU A 71 5.83 -12.78 6.36
N ASP A 72 6.49 -13.82 5.89
CA ASP A 72 6.38 -15.20 6.41
C ASP A 72 7.36 -15.50 7.55
N ASN A 73 8.17 -14.52 7.96
CA ASN A 73 9.14 -14.63 9.04
C ASN A 73 8.80 -13.70 10.21
N ALA A 74 8.32 -14.26 11.31
CA ALA A 74 7.94 -13.50 12.49
C ALA A 74 9.11 -12.70 13.10
N ALA A 75 10.34 -13.23 13.03
CA ALA A 75 11.52 -12.52 13.54
C ALA A 75 11.83 -11.25 12.73
N ASP A 76 11.63 -11.28 11.39
CA ASP A 76 11.80 -10.09 10.56
C ASP A 76 10.79 -9.00 10.94
N ILE A 77 9.54 -9.40 11.26
CA ILE A 77 8.48 -8.48 11.70
C ILE A 77 8.86 -7.81 13.03
N GLU A 78 9.30 -8.61 14.00
CA GLU A 78 9.72 -8.10 15.31
C GLU A 78 10.93 -7.16 15.21
N GLN A 79 11.96 -7.54 14.44
CA GLN A 79 13.15 -6.73 14.23
C GLN A 79 12.83 -5.41 13.52
N LEU A 80 11.94 -5.44 12.53
CA LEU A 80 11.51 -4.23 11.86
C LEU A 80 10.76 -3.30 12.82
N ALA A 81 9.84 -3.84 13.63
CA ALA A 81 9.06 -3.04 14.58
C ALA A 81 9.95 -2.33 15.61
N GLN A 82 11.02 -2.99 16.09
CA GLN A 82 11.98 -2.43 17.05
C GLN A 82 12.77 -1.24 16.50
N ARG A 83 12.82 -1.02 15.19
CA ARG A 83 13.49 0.14 14.59
C ARG A 83 12.74 1.46 14.79
N PHE A 84 11.47 1.40 15.15
CA PHE A 84 10.60 2.57 15.25
C PHE A 84 10.20 2.86 16.70
N SER A 85 10.71 3.94 17.26
CA SER A 85 10.17 4.51 18.51
C SER A 85 8.93 5.37 18.26
N ARG A 86 8.82 5.95 17.04
CA ARG A 86 7.68 6.73 16.54
C ARG A 86 7.46 6.44 15.07
N LEU A 87 6.22 6.21 14.68
CA LEU A 87 5.79 6.02 13.30
C LEU A 87 4.49 6.79 13.08
N ASP A 88 4.44 7.61 12.04
CA ASP A 88 3.28 8.46 11.76
C ASP A 88 2.39 7.83 10.67
N VAL A 89 3.00 7.11 9.71
CA VAL A 89 2.27 6.41 8.64
C VAL A 89 2.83 5.02 8.43
N LEU A 90 1.94 4.02 8.44
CA LEU A 90 2.20 2.65 8.00
C LEU A 90 1.41 2.35 6.73
N VAL A 91 2.11 1.98 5.65
CA VAL A 91 1.48 1.48 4.43
C VAL A 91 1.76 0.00 4.27
N ASN A 92 0.76 -0.83 4.56
CA ASN A 92 0.78 -2.27 4.34
C ASN A 92 0.53 -2.57 2.85
N ASN A 93 1.58 -2.49 2.04
CA ASN A 93 1.51 -2.72 0.61
C ASN A 93 2.14 -4.06 0.19
N ALA A 94 3.15 -4.57 0.94
CA ALA A 94 3.79 -5.83 0.61
C ALA A 94 2.78 -6.98 0.52
N GLY A 95 2.93 -7.80 -0.49
CA GLY A 95 2.04 -8.92 -0.81
C GLY A 95 1.87 -9.08 -2.31
N GLY A 96 1.00 -9.99 -2.70
CA GLY A 96 0.72 -10.26 -4.11
C GLY A 96 0.19 -11.66 -4.34
N VAL A 97 0.16 -12.04 -5.61
CA VAL A 97 -0.25 -13.36 -6.07
C VAL A 97 0.96 -14.18 -6.50
N GLN A 98 0.89 -15.49 -6.34
CA GLN A 98 1.85 -16.46 -6.87
C GLN A 98 1.10 -17.44 -7.79
N MET A 99 1.80 -18.02 -8.74
CA MET A 99 1.23 -19.03 -9.63
C MET A 99 2.15 -20.26 -9.70
N PRO A 100 1.65 -21.46 -9.40
CA PRO A 100 0.31 -21.73 -8.88
C PRO A 100 0.11 -21.11 -7.48
N GLU A 101 -1.14 -20.77 -7.13
CA GLU A 101 -1.44 -20.22 -5.81
C GLU A 101 -1.40 -21.30 -4.73
N ASP A 102 -0.68 -21.04 -3.65
CA ASP A 102 -0.86 -21.71 -2.36
C ASP A 102 -1.83 -20.89 -1.52
N PHE A 103 -3.02 -21.43 -1.25
CA PHE A 103 -4.07 -20.74 -0.52
C PHE A 103 -3.61 -20.31 0.88
N ALA A 104 -2.96 -21.21 1.62
CA ALA A 104 -2.53 -20.91 2.98
C ALA A 104 -1.46 -19.82 3.01
N GLN A 105 -0.49 -19.89 2.10
CA GLN A 105 0.54 -18.87 1.96
C GLN A 105 -0.03 -17.53 1.53
N ALA A 106 -0.99 -17.51 0.60
CA ALA A 106 -1.66 -16.29 0.17
C ALA A 106 -2.36 -15.60 1.34
N VAL A 107 -3.09 -16.35 2.18
CA VAL A 107 -3.74 -15.81 3.39
C VAL A 107 -2.70 -15.37 4.42
N GLN A 108 -1.64 -16.15 4.63
CA GLN A 108 -0.57 -15.82 5.57
C GLN A 108 0.07 -14.47 5.22
N ILE A 109 0.48 -14.28 3.97
CA ILE A 109 1.20 -13.07 3.54
C ILE A 109 0.28 -11.86 3.44
N ASN A 110 -0.91 -12.01 2.82
CA ASN A 110 -1.77 -10.88 2.46
C ASN A 110 -2.76 -10.47 3.57
N LEU A 111 -2.88 -11.24 4.65
CA LEU A 111 -3.79 -10.93 5.77
C LEU A 111 -3.14 -11.11 7.14
N VAL A 112 -2.63 -12.31 7.46
CA VAL A 112 -2.12 -12.61 8.81
C VAL A 112 -0.89 -11.78 9.12
N ALA A 113 0.09 -11.73 8.22
CA ALA A 113 1.30 -10.94 8.41
C ALA A 113 1.02 -9.43 8.47
N VAL A 114 0.02 -8.94 7.74
CA VAL A 114 -0.42 -7.54 7.82
C VAL A 114 -0.94 -7.22 9.23
N GLN A 115 -1.75 -8.10 9.82
CA GLN A 115 -2.23 -7.94 11.18
C GLN A 115 -1.07 -7.99 12.18
N GLN A 116 -0.17 -8.98 12.04
CA GLN A 116 0.98 -9.13 12.96
C GLN A 116 1.91 -7.91 12.93
N LEU A 117 2.27 -7.43 11.73
CA LEU A 117 3.11 -6.24 11.59
C LEU A 117 2.43 -4.98 12.16
N SER A 118 1.15 -4.80 11.84
CA SER A 118 0.40 -3.64 12.34
C SER A 118 0.32 -3.64 13.87
N ALA A 119 0.10 -4.82 14.48
CA ALA A 119 0.08 -4.97 15.93
C ALA A 119 1.46 -4.74 16.57
N ALA A 120 2.53 -5.23 15.95
CA ALA A 120 3.90 -5.02 16.43
C ALA A 120 4.31 -3.53 16.38
N LEU A 121 3.82 -2.77 15.39
CA LEU A 121 4.07 -1.33 15.22
C LEU A 121 3.09 -0.44 15.99
N HIS A 122 2.04 -0.99 16.62
CA HIS A 122 1.04 -0.20 17.36
C HIS A 122 1.65 0.75 18.40
N PRO A 123 2.65 0.36 19.22
CA PRO A 123 3.26 1.29 20.18
C PRO A 123 3.93 2.50 19.50
N ALA A 124 4.59 2.29 18.37
CA ALA A 124 5.23 3.36 17.60
C ALA A 124 4.20 4.28 16.91
N LEU A 125 3.09 3.71 16.39
CA LEU A 125 1.98 4.48 15.83
C LEU A 125 1.28 5.34 16.90
N ARG A 126 1.07 4.79 18.10
CA ARG A 126 0.49 5.52 19.23
C ARG A 126 1.37 6.70 19.69
N ALA A 127 2.67 6.62 19.47
CA ALA A 127 3.62 7.69 19.77
C ALA A 127 3.68 8.78 18.69
N SER A 128 2.81 8.75 17.68
CA SER A 128 2.74 9.77 16.64
C SER A 128 2.29 11.10 17.21
N GLU A 129 2.96 12.16 16.77
CA GLU A 129 2.59 13.57 17.03
C GLU A 129 2.19 14.27 15.73
N PHE A 130 2.01 13.51 14.64
CA PHE A 130 1.64 14.08 13.35
C PHE A 130 0.22 14.67 13.40
N PRO A 131 -0.02 15.86 12.82
CA PRO A 131 -1.34 16.46 12.80
C PRO A 131 -2.40 15.54 12.18
N GLY A 132 -3.49 15.29 12.92
CA GLY A 132 -4.54 14.35 12.50
C GLY A 132 -4.31 12.89 12.94
N GLY A 133 -3.26 12.65 13.75
CA GLY A 133 -2.92 11.33 14.31
C GLY A 133 -2.20 10.42 13.34
N ALA A 134 -1.78 9.26 13.82
CA ALA A 134 -1.16 8.25 12.97
C ALA A 134 -2.15 7.68 11.95
N SER A 135 -1.63 7.19 10.83
CA SER A 135 -2.44 6.60 9.77
C SER A 135 -1.89 5.26 9.32
N VAL A 136 -2.75 4.25 9.28
CA VAL A 136 -2.46 2.93 8.69
C VAL A 136 -3.27 2.79 7.40
N ILE A 137 -2.59 2.49 6.30
CA ILE A 137 -3.21 2.20 5.01
C ILE A 137 -2.96 0.75 4.63
N ASN A 138 -4.02 0.00 4.44
CA ASN A 138 -3.97 -1.36 3.94
C ASN A 138 -4.22 -1.35 2.42
N LEU A 139 -3.22 -1.80 1.62
CA LEU A 139 -3.40 -1.97 0.18
C LEU A 139 -4.25 -3.21 -0.07
N ALA A 140 -5.52 -2.95 -0.33
CA ALA A 140 -6.51 -3.91 -0.78
C ALA A 140 -6.47 -4.05 -2.32
N SER A 141 -7.47 -4.65 -2.90
CA SER A 141 -7.60 -4.90 -4.33
C SER A 141 -9.07 -4.82 -4.72
N MET A 142 -9.37 -4.57 -5.99
CA MET A 142 -10.70 -4.85 -6.52
C MET A 142 -11.12 -6.31 -6.27
N MET A 143 -10.17 -7.25 -6.20
CA MET A 143 -10.44 -8.65 -5.81
C MET A 143 -10.89 -8.82 -4.36
N SER A 144 -10.85 -7.77 -3.53
CA SER A 144 -11.51 -7.77 -2.22
C SER A 144 -13.04 -7.76 -2.31
N LEU A 145 -13.58 -7.36 -3.46
CA LEU A 145 -15.03 -7.19 -3.72
C LEU A 145 -15.58 -8.30 -4.61
N PHE A 146 -14.69 -8.99 -5.36
CA PHE A 146 -15.07 -10.04 -6.30
C PHE A 146 -14.32 -11.32 -6.02
N GLY A 147 -14.98 -12.48 -6.24
CA GLY A 147 -14.30 -13.76 -6.25
C GLY A 147 -13.33 -13.87 -7.44
N SER A 148 -12.28 -14.65 -7.27
CA SER A 148 -11.33 -14.97 -8.34
C SER A 148 -11.25 -16.49 -8.52
N ALA A 149 -11.47 -16.97 -9.75
CA ALA A 149 -11.27 -18.37 -10.07
C ALA A 149 -9.78 -18.77 -10.10
N TYR A 150 -8.89 -17.81 -10.28
CA TYR A 150 -7.44 -18.04 -10.38
C TYR A 150 -6.72 -17.84 -9.05
N PHE A 151 -7.24 -16.97 -8.17
CA PHE A 151 -6.60 -16.55 -6.92
C PHE A 151 -7.58 -16.53 -5.75
N PRO A 152 -8.16 -17.70 -5.37
CA PRO A 152 -9.14 -17.76 -4.27
C PRO A 152 -8.53 -17.38 -2.92
N GLY A 153 -7.28 -17.73 -2.65
CA GLY A 153 -6.58 -17.36 -1.41
C GLY A 153 -6.32 -15.87 -1.32
N TYR A 154 -5.81 -15.27 -2.41
CA TYR A 154 -5.56 -13.83 -2.46
C TYR A 154 -6.85 -13.02 -2.32
N SER A 155 -7.91 -13.36 -3.07
CA SER A 155 -9.19 -12.64 -2.98
C SER A 155 -9.81 -12.77 -1.58
N SER A 156 -9.75 -13.96 -0.98
CA SER A 156 -10.20 -14.18 0.40
C SER A 156 -9.41 -13.33 1.41
N ALA A 157 -8.08 -13.31 1.28
CA ALA A 157 -7.21 -12.51 2.13
C ALA A 157 -7.49 -11.01 1.98
N LYS A 158 -7.63 -10.53 0.75
CA LYS A 158 -7.91 -9.11 0.48
C LYS A 158 -9.33 -8.71 0.88
N GLY A 159 -10.32 -9.63 0.80
CA GLY A 159 -11.65 -9.44 1.39
C GLY A 159 -11.59 -9.36 2.92
N GLY A 160 -10.86 -10.28 3.57
CA GLY A 160 -10.60 -10.24 5.01
C GLY A 160 -9.90 -8.96 5.47
N LEU A 161 -9.01 -8.41 4.62
CA LEU A 161 -8.29 -7.18 4.91
C LEU A 161 -9.24 -5.97 5.05
N LEU A 162 -10.38 -5.93 4.34
CA LEU A 162 -11.37 -4.86 4.49
C LEU A 162 -12.03 -4.92 5.89
N LEU A 163 -12.33 -6.11 6.39
CA LEU A 163 -12.88 -6.27 7.74
C LEU A 163 -11.82 -6.03 8.81
N LEU A 164 -10.59 -6.47 8.59
CA LEU A 164 -9.46 -6.16 9.47
C LEU A 164 -9.26 -4.65 9.59
N THR A 165 -9.34 -3.90 8.48
CA THR A 165 -9.27 -2.44 8.46
C THR A 165 -10.31 -1.82 9.39
N LYS A 166 -11.57 -2.25 9.32
CA LYS A 166 -12.65 -1.76 10.20
C LYS A 166 -12.43 -2.12 11.66
N SER A 167 -11.97 -3.35 11.90
CA SER A 167 -11.71 -3.84 13.26
C SER A 167 -10.57 -3.06 13.93
N LEU A 168 -9.46 -2.84 13.23
CA LEU A 168 -8.34 -2.06 13.74
C LEU A 168 -8.71 -0.57 13.88
N ALA A 169 -9.49 -0.01 12.95
CA ALA A 169 -10.00 1.35 13.07
C ALA A 169 -10.82 1.55 14.35
N THR A 170 -11.70 0.59 14.68
CA THR A 170 -12.49 0.63 15.91
C THR A 170 -11.62 0.47 17.16
N LEU A 171 -10.66 -0.47 17.10
CA LEU A 171 -9.81 -0.81 18.24
C LEU A 171 -8.87 0.34 18.61
N TRP A 172 -8.31 1.05 17.61
CA TRP A 172 -7.23 2.01 17.80
C TRP A 172 -7.66 3.48 17.71
N ALA A 173 -8.95 3.76 17.52
CA ALA A 173 -9.47 5.13 17.44
C ALA A 173 -9.12 5.98 18.69
N GLN A 174 -9.21 5.37 19.88
CA GLN A 174 -8.90 6.03 21.15
C GLN A 174 -7.39 6.32 21.31
N ASP A 175 -6.54 5.63 20.58
CA ASP A 175 -5.10 5.86 20.54
C ASP A 175 -4.69 6.92 19.51
N GLY A 176 -5.65 7.57 18.84
CA GLY A 176 -5.40 8.57 17.81
C GLY A 176 -4.90 7.98 16.48
N ILE A 177 -5.16 6.68 16.21
CA ILE A 177 -4.71 5.99 15.02
C ILE A 177 -5.90 5.76 14.09
N ARG A 178 -5.81 6.24 12.86
CA ARG A 178 -6.78 5.99 11.79
C ARG A 178 -6.33 4.80 10.94
N VAL A 179 -7.24 3.93 10.56
CA VAL A 179 -6.95 2.76 9.73
C VAL A 179 -7.92 2.75 8.55
N ASN A 180 -7.39 2.85 7.34
CA ASN A 180 -8.17 2.82 6.11
C ASN A 180 -7.58 1.84 5.09
N ALA A 181 -8.31 1.54 4.05
CA ALA A 181 -7.85 0.72 2.93
C ALA A 181 -7.95 1.48 1.61
N VAL A 182 -7.04 1.18 0.68
CA VAL A 182 -7.13 1.58 -0.73
C VAL A 182 -7.24 0.32 -1.57
N ALA A 183 -8.36 0.13 -2.25
CA ALA A 183 -8.58 -0.97 -3.17
C ALA A 183 -8.06 -0.57 -4.56
N ALA A 184 -6.93 -1.13 -4.96
CA ALA A 184 -6.32 -0.84 -6.25
C ALA A 184 -6.99 -1.62 -7.38
N GLY A 185 -7.17 -0.97 -8.52
CA GLY A 185 -7.56 -1.58 -9.78
C GLY A 185 -6.40 -2.29 -10.49
N SER A 186 -6.51 -2.40 -11.80
CA SER A 186 -5.43 -2.92 -12.66
C SER A 186 -4.36 -1.86 -12.86
N ILE A 187 -3.24 -2.01 -12.16
CA ILE A 187 -2.12 -1.06 -12.15
C ILE A 187 -0.93 -1.67 -12.89
N VAL A 188 -0.28 -0.89 -13.76
CA VAL A 188 0.95 -1.30 -14.45
C VAL A 188 2.10 -1.30 -13.44
N THR A 189 2.64 -2.50 -13.19
CA THR A 189 3.76 -2.74 -12.27
C THR A 189 4.66 -3.83 -12.86
N PRO A 190 5.85 -4.09 -12.34
CA PRO A 190 6.65 -5.24 -12.76
C PRO A 190 5.89 -6.57 -12.69
N MET A 191 5.00 -6.75 -11.71
CA MET A 191 4.18 -7.96 -11.55
C MET A 191 3.13 -8.12 -12.67
N THR A 192 2.54 -7.02 -13.13
CA THR A 192 1.41 -7.01 -14.09
C THR A 192 1.84 -6.65 -15.50
N ARG A 193 3.10 -6.26 -15.72
CA ARG A 193 3.64 -5.79 -17.00
C ARG A 193 3.31 -6.74 -18.15
N ARG A 194 3.52 -8.05 -17.94
CA ARG A 194 3.24 -9.07 -18.94
C ARG A 194 1.77 -9.09 -19.43
N PHE A 195 0.84 -8.68 -18.56
CA PHE A 195 -0.59 -8.61 -18.91
C PHE A 195 -0.93 -7.26 -19.56
N ALA A 196 -0.27 -6.19 -19.12
CA ALA A 196 -0.44 -4.87 -19.72
C ALA A 196 0.18 -4.76 -21.12
N ASP A 197 1.23 -5.52 -21.39
CA ASP A 197 1.92 -5.57 -22.69
C ASP A 197 1.25 -6.55 -23.68
N ASP A 198 0.37 -7.46 -23.22
CA ASP A 198 -0.44 -8.33 -24.08
C ASP A 198 -1.64 -7.55 -24.64
N PRO A 199 -1.77 -7.38 -25.97
CA PRO A 199 -2.82 -6.53 -26.56
C PRO A 199 -4.24 -6.99 -26.21
N VAL A 200 -4.48 -8.31 -26.11
CA VAL A 200 -5.81 -8.88 -25.84
C VAL A 200 -6.21 -8.63 -24.37
N LEU A 201 -5.27 -8.88 -23.45
CA LEU A 201 -5.51 -8.66 -22.03
C LEU A 201 -5.57 -7.17 -21.70
N HIS A 202 -4.72 -6.36 -22.35
CA HIS A 202 -4.76 -4.90 -22.22
C HIS A 202 -6.13 -4.36 -22.59
N GLU A 203 -6.64 -4.72 -23.78
CA GLU A 203 -7.94 -4.26 -24.26
C GLU A 203 -9.08 -4.74 -23.37
N ALA A 204 -9.02 -5.99 -22.88
CA ALA A 204 -10.04 -6.53 -21.97
C ALA A 204 -10.13 -5.73 -20.66
N VAL A 205 -8.99 -5.36 -20.07
CA VAL A 205 -8.95 -4.52 -18.88
C VAL A 205 -9.45 -3.11 -19.18
N CYS A 206 -9.01 -2.48 -20.26
CA CYS A 206 -9.43 -1.13 -20.65
C CYS A 206 -10.94 -1.07 -20.91
N ARG A 207 -11.51 -2.08 -21.58
CA ARG A 207 -12.95 -2.15 -21.86
C ARG A 207 -13.78 -2.25 -20.59
N ARG A 208 -13.31 -3.01 -19.58
CA ARG A 208 -14.02 -3.18 -18.32
C ARG A 208 -13.81 -2.01 -17.35
N THR A 209 -12.78 -1.20 -17.57
CA THR A 209 -12.48 -0.04 -16.74
C THR A 209 -13.16 1.18 -17.33
N PRO A 210 -14.13 1.84 -16.69
CA PRO A 210 -14.82 3.02 -17.23
C PRO A 210 -13.90 4.15 -17.66
N MET A 211 -12.75 4.35 -16.98
CA MET A 211 -11.73 5.32 -17.40
C MET A 211 -10.91 4.88 -18.61
N GLY A 212 -11.15 3.69 -19.17
CA GLY A 212 -10.58 3.21 -20.44
C GLY A 212 -9.07 2.95 -20.43
N ARG A 213 -8.46 2.81 -19.26
CA ARG A 213 -7.01 2.62 -19.13
C ARG A 213 -6.62 1.77 -17.93
N TRP A 214 -5.42 1.24 -17.98
CA TRP A 214 -4.69 0.80 -16.79
C TRP A 214 -4.34 2.00 -15.94
N GLY A 215 -4.28 1.80 -14.62
CA GLY A 215 -3.74 2.78 -13.69
C GLY A 215 -2.21 2.69 -13.62
N GLU A 216 -1.62 3.72 -13.04
CA GLU A 216 -0.20 3.80 -12.71
C GLU A 216 -0.01 3.84 -11.19
N PRO A 217 1.18 3.51 -10.65
CA PRO A 217 1.45 3.59 -9.22
C PRO A 217 1.08 4.94 -8.59
N MET A 218 1.20 6.03 -9.34
CA MET A 218 0.87 7.37 -8.88
C MET A 218 -0.63 7.62 -8.74
N ASP A 219 -1.49 6.89 -9.48
CA ASP A 219 -2.95 6.95 -9.28
C ASP A 219 -3.32 6.42 -7.88
N ILE A 220 -2.56 5.45 -7.36
CA ILE A 220 -2.76 4.91 -6.01
C ILE A 220 -2.13 5.81 -4.95
N ALA A 221 -0.93 6.33 -5.21
CA ALA A 221 -0.21 7.17 -4.27
C ALA A 221 -1.02 8.41 -3.85
N GLY A 222 -1.73 9.06 -4.79
CA GLY A 222 -2.59 10.22 -4.49
C GLY A 222 -3.68 9.91 -3.48
N ALA A 223 -4.36 8.77 -3.63
CA ALA A 223 -5.38 8.31 -2.70
C ALA A 223 -4.79 8.01 -1.30
N VAL A 224 -3.61 7.40 -1.26
CA VAL A 224 -2.89 7.09 0.00
C VAL A 224 -2.50 8.38 0.72
N LEU A 225 -1.84 9.34 0.04
CA LEU A 225 -1.44 10.59 0.65
C LEU A 225 -2.64 11.39 1.18
N MET A 226 -3.73 11.44 0.42
CA MET A 226 -4.97 12.09 0.87
C MET A 226 -5.48 11.48 2.18
N LEU A 227 -5.59 10.15 2.25
CA LEU A 227 -6.08 9.46 3.46
C LEU A 227 -5.11 9.59 4.66
N CYS A 228 -3.82 9.77 4.41
CA CYS A 228 -2.83 10.00 5.46
C CYS A 228 -2.77 11.46 5.92
N SER A 229 -3.23 12.41 5.10
CA SER A 229 -3.14 13.84 5.41
C SER A 229 -4.09 14.26 6.53
N PRO A 230 -3.85 15.41 7.18
CA PRO A 230 -4.77 16.00 8.16
C PRO A 230 -6.17 16.29 7.60
N ALA A 231 -6.32 16.47 6.27
CA ALA A 231 -7.62 16.64 5.64
C ALA A 231 -8.56 15.43 5.81
N ALA A 232 -8.00 14.24 6.06
CA ALA A 232 -8.73 13.01 6.35
C ALA A 232 -8.78 12.67 7.85
N ALA A 233 -8.59 13.64 8.76
CA ALA A 233 -8.52 13.40 10.20
C ALA A 233 -9.79 12.75 10.80
N PHE A 234 -10.94 12.87 10.13
CA PHE A 234 -12.19 12.24 10.56
C PHE A 234 -12.58 11.01 9.70
N VAL A 235 -11.63 10.48 8.90
CA VAL A 235 -11.84 9.32 8.04
C VAL A 235 -11.11 8.12 8.62
N THR A 236 -11.84 7.11 9.10
CA THR A 236 -11.28 5.84 9.57
C THR A 236 -12.23 4.68 9.26
N GLY A 237 -11.71 3.47 9.10
CA GLY A 237 -12.45 2.26 8.79
C GLY A 237 -12.99 2.20 7.35
N GLN A 238 -12.57 3.12 6.47
CA GLN A 238 -13.10 3.21 5.11
C GLN A 238 -12.21 2.48 4.10
N THR A 239 -12.84 2.09 2.99
CA THR A 239 -12.15 1.56 1.81
C THR A 239 -12.40 2.51 0.65
N LEU A 240 -11.33 3.08 0.10
CA LEU A 240 -11.39 3.91 -1.10
C LEU A 240 -10.95 3.06 -2.31
N ALA A 241 -11.84 2.88 -3.28
CA ALA A 241 -11.47 2.27 -4.55
C ALA A 241 -10.72 3.30 -5.42
N ALA A 242 -9.53 2.92 -5.88
CA ALA A 242 -8.74 3.66 -6.86
C ALA A 242 -8.50 2.73 -8.06
N ASP A 243 -9.54 2.51 -8.84
CA ASP A 243 -9.63 1.44 -9.83
C ASP A 243 -10.17 1.89 -11.20
N GLY A 244 -10.28 3.19 -11.42
CA GLY A 244 -10.83 3.74 -12.67
C GLY A 244 -12.29 3.41 -12.92
N GLY A 245 -13.03 3.03 -11.87
CA GLY A 245 -14.43 2.64 -11.93
C GLY A 245 -14.66 1.15 -12.17
N TYR A 246 -13.61 0.33 -12.15
CA TYR A 246 -13.72 -1.11 -12.43
C TYR A 246 -14.73 -1.83 -11.51
N SER A 247 -14.82 -1.42 -10.23
CA SER A 247 -15.67 -2.10 -9.24
C SER A 247 -17.13 -1.65 -9.24
N ILE A 248 -17.50 -0.61 -10.00
CA ILE A 248 -18.86 -0.05 -10.00
C ILE A 248 -19.64 -0.36 -11.28
N THR A 249 -19.06 -1.10 -12.22
CA THR A 249 -19.73 -1.53 -13.45
C THR A 249 -20.06 -3.02 -13.41
N ASP A 250 -21.16 -3.40 -14.03
CA ASP A 250 -21.63 -4.77 -14.22
C ASP A 250 -21.26 -5.36 -15.58
N SER A 251 -20.57 -4.60 -16.43
CA SER A 251 -20.20 -4.93 -17.82
C SER A 251 -18.76 -5.35 -18.00
#